data_4ac698bdfd64734f15b320dd768852e7
#
_entry.id   4ac698bdfd64734f15b320dd768852e7
#
_cell.length_a   1.000
_cell.length_b   1.000
_cell.length_c   1.000
_cell.angle_alpha   90.00
_cell.angle_beta   90.00
_cell.angle_gamma   90.00
#
_symmetry.space_group_name_H-M   'P 1'
#
loop_
_entity.id
_entity.type
_entity.pdbx_description
1 polymer ?
#
loop_
_entity_poly.entity_id
_entity_poly.type
_entity_poly.pdbx_seq_one_letter_code
_entity_poly.pdbx_strand_id
1 'polypeptide(L)'
;MKVSARQLFYPALMAASVFVMQGCLATRDWVQERLDPVAGRVTQSEQRLNQAEGQIGSLGGRMTGAEGKLGEMDGRIGQVDAKTERALSTLANLRLERRFVIDMKEGANFSFNSSNLPTQAKKEIDGFISDLKGEAAGMDGALFLIAGHTDNAGSEDYNYELGKKRADAVSRYLITQKKMDPLRVVTVSYGENAPMVENSSTQGRGKNRRVEILVYRDGITSAAAASSATPPAEPRAAQPPQQPAGERFSQR
;
A
#
# COMPACT_ATOMS: atom_id res chain seq x y z
N MET A 1 -113.22 46.37 25.16
CA MET A 1 -112.37 46.24 23.99
C MET A 1 -111.77 44.84 24.03
N LYS A 2 -112.21 43.91 23.17
CA LYS A 2 -111.71 42.53 23.08
C LYS A 2 -110.55 42.55 22.09
N VAL A 3 -109.30 42.41 22.61
CA VAL A 3 -108.11 42.22 21.76
C VAL A 3 -108.14 40.78 21.26
N SER A 4 -108.25 40.64 19.92
CA SER A 4 -108.33 39.34 19.25
C SER A 4 -107.07 38.51 19.49
N ALA A 5 -107.21 37.24 19.90
CA ALA A 5 -106.16 36.28 20.17
C ALA A 5 -105.20 36.09 18.98
N ARG A 6 -105.57 36.48 17.77
CA ARG A 6 -104.76 36.42 16.54
C ARG A 6 -103.56 37.40 16.51
N GLN A 7 -103.68 38.55 17.22
CA GLN A 7 -102.61 39.57 17.21
C GLN A 7 -101.43 39.24 18.16
N LEU A 8 -101.60 38.33 19.11
CA LEU A 8 -100.53 37.88 20.01
C LEU A 8 -99.68 36.71 19.51
N PHE A 9 -100.25 35.96 18.53
CA PHE A 9 -99.52 34.83 17.99
C PHE A 9 -98.39 35.20 16.98
N TYR A 10 -98.52 36.26 16.23
CA TYR A 10 -97.53 36.66 15.23
C TYR A 10 -96.21 37.16 15.83
N PRO A 11 -96.17 37.99 16.87
CA PRO A 11 -94.94 38.43 17.44
C PRO A 11 -94.22 37.32 18.19
N ALA A 12 -94.93 36.35 18.77
CA ALA A 12 -94.29 35.20 19.45
C ALA A 12 -93.64 34.24 18.46
N LEU A 13 -94.28 34.02 17.28
CA LEU A 13 -93.70 33.17 16.24
C LEU A 13 -92.45 33.79 15.59
N MET A 14 -92.51 35.15 15.40
CA MET A 14 -91.36 35.89 14.89
C MET A 14 -90.15 35.93 15.91
N ALA A 15 -90.45 36.10 17.21
CA ALA A 15 -89.43 36.04 18.24
C ALA A 15 -88.82 34.66 18.36
N ALA A 16 -89.62 33.60 18.20
CA ALA A 16 -89.07 32.21 18.24
C ALA A 16 -88.16 31.90 17.01
N SER A 17 -88.55 32.42 15.81
CA SER A 17 -87.72 32.24 14.61
C SER A 17 -86.41 33.01 14.65
N VAL A 18 -86.37 34.19 15.26
CA VAL A 18 -85.09 34.96 15.49
C VAL A 18 -84.23 34.26 16.51
N PHE A 19 -84.76 33.66 17.54
CA PHE A 19 -83.98 32.90 18.52
C PHE A 19 -83.37 31.65 17.97
N VAL A 20 -84.06 30.94 17.07
CA VAL A 20 -83.48 29.73 16.40
C VAL A 20 -82.42 30.14 15.41
N MET A 21 -82.51 31.28 14.69
CA MET A 21 -81.48 31.80 13.83
C MET A 21 -80.21 32.24 14.62
N GLN A 22 -80.41 32.89 15.76
CA GLN A 22 -79.24 33.26 16.62
C GLN A 22 -78.55 32.04 17.25
N GLY A 23 -79.27 31.01 17.61
CA GLY A 23 -78.73 29.75 18.10
C GLY A 23 -77.88 29.03 17.07
N CYS A 24 -78.27 29.04 15.79
CA CYS A 24 -77.44 28.43 14.71
C CYS A 24 -76.23 29.24 14.39
N LEU A 25 -76.26 30.58 14.51
CA LEU A 25 -75.04 31.41 14.33
C LEU A 25 -74.07 31.27 15.51
N ALA A 26 -74.58 31.24 16.73
CA ALA A 26 -73.78 31.05 17.92
C ALA A 26 -73.09 29.66 17.94
N THR A 27 -73.72 28.59 17.45
CA THR A 27 -73.13 27.27 17.34
C THR A 27 -72.06 27.20 16.27
N ARG A 28 -72.20 27.96 15.18
CA ARG A 28 -71.16 28.00 14.10
C ARG A 28 -69.94 28.70 14.57
N ASP A 29 -70.01 29.83 15.25
CA ASP A 29 -68.85 30.54 15.78
C ASP A 29 -68.17 29.74 16.87
N TRP A 30 -68.92 29.07 17.75
CA TRP A 30 -68.34 28.19 18.78
C TRP A 30 -67.56 26.99 18.17
N VAL A 31 -68.11 26.40 17.10
CA VAL A 31 -67.46 25.32 16.36
C VAL A 31 -66.20 25.81 15.70
N GLN A 32 -66.22 26.98 15.06
CA GLN A 32 -64.99 27.55 14.43
C GLN A 32 -63.94 27.88 15.49
N GLU A 33 -64.28 28.52 16.61
CA GLU A 33 -63.30 28.83 17.69
C GLU A 33 -62.63 27.58 18.25
N ARG A 34 -63.28 26.41 18.23
CA ARG A 34 -62.73 25.15 18.67
C ARG A 34 -61.90 24.40 17.59
N LEU A 35 -62.27 24.59 16.31
CA LEU A 35 -61.67 23.94 15.16
C LEU A 35 -60.34 24.62 14.72
N ASP A 36 -60.35 26.00 14.76
CA ASP A 36 -59.20 26.76 14.31
C ASP A 36 -57.88 26.36 15.00
N PRO A 37 -57.80 26.22 16.35
CA PRO A 37 -56.56 25.76 17.01
C PRO A 37 -56.21 24.32 16.65
N VAL A 38 -57.18 23.45 16.36
CA VAL A 38 -56.91 22.08 15.92
C VAL A 38 -56.40 22.07 14.49
N ALA A 39 -56.98 22.83 13.59
CA ALA A 39 -56.52 23.01 12.22
C ALA A 39 -55.07 23.54 12.20
N GLY A 40 -54.76 24.56 13.01
CA GLY A 40 -53.40 25.07 13.17
C GLY A 40 -52.42 24.03 13.65
N ARG A 41 -52.81 23.20 14.62
CA ARG A 41 -51.96 22.08 15.11
C ARG A 41 -51.71 21.00 14.05
N VAL A 42 -52.73 20.68 13.26
CA VAL A 42 -52.61 19.72 12.16
C VAL A 42 -51.65 20.26 11.11
N THR A 43 -51.80 21.50 10.66
CA THR A 43 -50.89 22.13 9.69
C THR A 43 -49.45 22.18 10.23
N GLN A 44 -49.25 22.51 11.50
CA GLN A 44 -47.95 22.51 12.14
C GLN A 44 -47.34 21.09 12.18
N SER A 45 -48.18 20.09 12.47
CA SER A 45 -47.74 18.69 12.50
C SER A 45 -47.33 18.21 11.10
N GLU A 46 -48.09 18.54 10.08
CA GLU A 46 -47.77 18.25 8.68
C GLU A 46 -46.43 18.90 8.26
N GLN A 47 -46.22 20.16 8.61
CA GLN A 47 -44.93 20.83 8.34
C GLN A 47 -43.77 20.14 9.02
N ARG A 48 -43.94 19.74 10.29
CA ARG A 48 -42.88 18.98 11.03
C ARG A 48 -42.63 17.60 10.40
N LEU A 49 -43.70 16.95 9.92
CA LEU A 49 -43.56 15.65 9.24
C LEU A 49 -42.75 15.80 7.93
N ASN A 50 -43.11 16.76 7.09
CA ASN A 50 -42.42 17.06 5.84
C ASN A 50 -40.96 17.45 6.10
N GLN A 51 -40.66 18.19 7.17
CA GLN A 51 -39.31 18.53 7.56
C GLN A 51 -38.52 17.28 8.02
N ALA A 52 -39.15 16.40 8.79
CA ALA A 52 -38.52 15.14 9.24
C ALA A 52 -38.25 14.19 8.06
N GLU A 53 -39.18 14.08 7.11
CA GLU A 53 -38.99 13.31 5.88
C GLU A 53 -37.80 13.84 5.05
N GLY A 54 -37.71 15.16 4.90
CA GLY A 54 -36.55 15.79 4.25
C GLY A 54 -35.23 15.49 4.95
N GLN A 55 -35.21 15.49 6.28
CA GLN A 55 -34.03 15.13 7.06
C GLN A 55 -33.67 13.65 6.90
N ILE A 56 -34.63 12.74 6.93
CA ILE A 56 -34.44 11.31 6.70
C ILE A 56 -33.86 11.07 5.29
N GLY A 57 -34.40 11.75 4.27
CA GLY A 57 -33.85 11.67 2.92
C GLY A 57 -32.40 12.13 2.82
N SER A 58 -32.06 13.23 3.49
CA SER A 58 -30.69 13.75 3.52
C SER A 58 -29.75 12.83 4.27
N LEU A 59 -30.17 12.20 5.36
CA LEU A 59 -29.43 11.20 6.11
C LEU A 59 -29.19 9.93 5.27
N GLY A 60 -30.22 9.48 4.55
CA GLY A 60 -30.10 8.38 3.60
C GLY A 60 -29.03 8.63 2.55
N GLY A 61 -29.04 9.82 1.93
CA GLY A 61 -28.00 10.21 0.97
C GLY A 61 -26.57 10.25 1.56
N ARG A 62 -26.45 10.76 2.80
CA ARG A 62 -25.15 10.74 3.51
C ARG A 62 -24.66 9.33 3.84
N MET A 63 -25.59 8.44 4.20
CA MET A 63 -25.29 7.04 4.50
C MET A 63 -24.80 6.30 3.25
N THR A 64 -25.49 6.44 2.13
CA THR A 64 -25.07 5.87 0.84
C THR A 64 -23.70 6.42 0.41
N GLY A 65 -23.45 7.72 0.62
CA GLY A 65 -22.16 8.32 0.35
C GLY A 65 -21.04 7.80 1.27
N ALA A 66 -21.34 7.49 2.53
CA ALA A 66 -20.40 6.88 3.47
C ALA A 66 -20.10 5.41 3.11
N GLU A 67 -21.11 4.64 2.74
CA GLU A 67 -20.98 3.26 2.24
C GLU A 67 -20.10 3.19 0.98
N GLY A 68 -20.30 4.12 0.05
CA GLY A 68 -19.43 4.22 -1.13
C GLY A 68 -17.96 4.48 -0.78
N LYS A 69 -17.70 5.38 0.18
CA LYS A 69 -16.33 5.64 0.66
C LYS A 69 -15.73 4.44 1.40
N LEU A 70 -16.52 3.70 2.16
CA LEU A 70 -16.06 2.46 2.81
C LEU A 70 -15.66 1.42 1.76
N GLY A 71 -16.44 1.23 0.71
CA GLY A 71 -16.10 0.32 -0.39
C GLY A 71 -14.82 0.74 -1.13
N GLU A 72 -14.60 2.05 -1.34
CA GLU A 72 -13.35 2.57 -1.90
C GLU A 72 -12.16 2.32 -0.98
N MET A 73 -12.34 2.52 0.33
CA MET A 73 -11.30 2.23 1.33
C MET A 73 -10.95 0.74 1.38
N ASP A 74 -11.92 -0.16 1.36
CA ASP A 74 -11.69 -1.60 1.31
C ASP A 74 -10.89 -2.00 0.06
N GLY A 75 -11.23 -1.43 -1.10
CA GLY A 75 -10.45 -1.63 -2.32
C GLY A 75 -8.99 -1.15 -2.20
N ARG A 76 -8.76 -0.01 -1.54
CA ARG A 76 -7.41 0.51 -1.29
C ARG A 76 -6.63 -0.35 -0.28
N ILE A 77 -7.29 -0.83 0.78
CA ILE A 77 -6.69 -1.76 1.75
C ILE A 77 -6.26 -3.03 1.04
N GLY A 78 -7.10 -3.65 0.23
CA GLY A 78 -6.76 -4.84 -0.53
C GLY A 78 -5.56 -4.64 -1.48
N GLN A 79 -5.41 -3.44 -2.09
CA GLN A 79 -4.24 -3.12 -2.89
C GLN A 79 -2.97 -2.97 -2.05
N VAL A 80 -3.07 -2.37 -0.85
CA VAL A 80 -1.94 -2.24 0.09
C VAL A 80 -1.51 -3.62 0.57
N ASP A 81 -2.45 -4.47 0.98
CA ASP A 81 -2.16 -5.83 1.42
C ASP A 81 -1.46 -6.64 0.33
N ALA A 82 -1.96 -6.61 -0.90
CA ALA A 82 -1.32 -7.29 -2.03
C ALA A 82 0.10 -6.77 -2.32
N LYS A 83 0.36 -5.47 -2.14
CA LYS A 83 1.71 -4.90 -2.27
C LYS A 83 2.61 -5.32 -1.12
N THR A 84 2.07 -5.35 0.10
CA THR A 84 2.79 -5.78 1.31
C THR A 84 3.20 -7.24 1.21
N GLU A 85 2.28 -8.12 0.81
CA GLU A 85 2.58 -9.54 0.59
C GLU A 85 3.67 -9.75 -0.46
N ARG A 86 3.62 -9.01 -1.58
CA ARG A 86 4.69 -9.07 -2.59
C ARG A 86 6.02 -8.58 -2.05
N ALA A 87 6.03 -7.48 -1.29
CA ALA A 87 7.26 -6.96 -0.69
C ALA A 87 7.85 -7.94 0.34
N LEU A 88 7.01 -8.55 1.18
CA LEU A 88 7.43 -9.57 2.15
C LEU A 88 7.96 -10.82 1.45
N SER A 89 7.30 -11.31 0.40
CA SER A 89 7.77 -12.46 -0.38
C SER A 89 9.09 -12.16 -1.08
N THR A 90 9.26 -10.96 -1.63
CA THR A 90 10.52 -10.51 -2.23
C THR A 90 11.64 -10.49 -1.20
N LEU A 91 11.39 -9.90 -0.01
CA LEU A 91 12.40 -9.88 1.07
C LEU A 91 12.74 -11.28 1.58
N ALA A 92 11.76 -12.16 1.73
CA ALA A 92 11.97 -13.54 2.17
C ALA A 92 12.76 -14.37 1.14
N ASN A 93 12.68 -14.02 -0.13
CA ASN A 93 13.36 -14.70 -1.22
C ASN A 93 14.71 -14.05 -1.59
N LEU A 94 15.11 -12.96 -0.92
CA LEU A 94 16.42 -12.36 -1.15
C LEU A 94 17.52 -13.37 -0.85
N ARG A 95 18.35 -13.64 -1.85
CA ARG A 95 19.52 -14.53 -1.72
C ARG A 95 20.78 -13.74 -1.99
N LEU A 96 21.80 -14.00 -1.17
CA LEU A 96 23.14 -13.50 -1.44
C LEU A 96 23.68 -14.20 -2.69
N GLU A 97 23.85 -13.44 -3.76
CA GLU A 97 24.31 -13.97 -5.05
C GLU A 97 25.81 -13.75 -5.24
N ARG A 98 26.27 -12.57 -4.85
CA ARG A 98 27.68 -12.19 -4.99
C ARG A 98 28.18 -11.47 -3.74
N ARG A 99 29.43 -11.74 -3.41
CA ARG A 99 30.17 -11.03 -2.38
C ARG A 99 31.50 -10.54 -2.97
N PHE A 100 31.72 -9.25 -2.91
CA PHE A 100 32.95 -8.62 -3.33
C PHE A 100 33.62 -7.97 -2.12
N VAL A 101 34.90 -8.28 -1.90
CA VAL A 101 35.67 -7.80 -0.75
C VAL A 101 36.74 -6.84 -1.23
N ILE A 102 36.70 -5.63 -0.71
CA ILE A 102 37.71 -4.60 -0.95
C ILE A 102 38.65 -4.62 0.25
N ASP A 103 39.78 -5.29 0.12
CA ASP A 103 40.80 -5.35 1.15
C ASP A 103 41.46 -3.99 1.35
N MET A 104 41.67 -3.62 2.59
CA MET A 104 42.35 -2.38 2.96
C MET A 104 43.86 -2.64 3.24
N LYS A 105 44.53 -3.23 2.27
CA LYS A 105 46.00 -3.40 2.36
C LYS A 105 46.65 -2.03 2.32
N GLU A 106 47.70 -1.85 3.11
CA GLU A 106 48.48 -0.62 3.14
C GLU A 106 48.88 -0.21 1.73
N GLY A 107 48.48 1.02 1.33
CA GLY A 107 48.81 1.62 0.04
C GLY A 107 47.78 1.41 -1.09
N ALA A 108 46.88 0.43 -0.99
CA ALA A 108 45.96 0.14 -2.10
C ALA A 108 44.54 0.71 -1.92
N ASN A 109 43.96 0.68 -0.71
CA ASN A 109 42.55 0.95 -0.53
C ASN A 109 42.27 2.14 0.42
N PHE A 110 42.01 1.98 1.70
CA PHE A 110 41.86 3.13 2.60
C PHE A 110 43.09 3.32 3.46
N SER A 111 43.62 4.53 3.54
CA SER A 111 44.70 4.85 4.47
C SER A 111 44.24 4.66 5.92
N PHE A 112 45.17 4.46 6.85
CA PHE A 112 44.91 4.41 8.27
C PHE A 112 44.07 5.66 8.67
N ASN A 113 43.02 5.43 9.41
CA ASN A 113 42.09 6.48 9.86
C ASN A 113 41.48 7.33 8.73
N SER A 114 41.34 6.79 7.51
CA SER A 114 40.80 7.48 6.35
C SER A 114 39.54 6.76 5.82
N SER A 115 38.61 7.55 5.30
CA SER A 115 37.42 7.10 4.53
C SER A 115 37.49 7.53 3.06
N ASN A 116 38.62 8.09 2.61
CA ASN A 116 38.78 8.45 1.20
C ASN A 116 38.99 7.20 0.36
N LEU A 117 38.12 6.97 -0.62
CA LEU A 117 38.20 5.81 -1.52
C LEU A 117 39.35 5.99 -2.52
N PRO A 118 40.42 5.15 -2.46
CA PRO A 118 41.58 5.28 -3.32
C PRO A 118 41.27 4.93 -4.78
N THR A 119 42.12 5.36 -5.69
CA THR A 119 41.97 5.08 -7.13
C THR A 119 41.96 3.60 -7.44
N GLN A 120 42.76 2.80 -6.73
CA GLN A 120 42.82 1.36 -6.91
C GLN A 120 41.51 0.67 -6.52
N ALA A 121 40.94 1.03 -5.35
CA ALA A 121 39.63 0.53 -4.92
C ALA A 121 38.54 0.90 -5.91
N LYS A 122 38.57 2.12 -6.49
CA LYS A 122 37.62 2.52 -7.54
C LYS A 122 37.72 1.61 -8.77
N LYS A 123 38.94 1.29 -9.23
CA LYS A 123 39.15 0.36 -10.36
C LYS A 123 38.60 -1.02 -10.08
N GLU A 124 38.84 -1.56 -8.86
CA GLU A 124 38.31 -2.86 -8.45
C GLU A 124 36.77 -2.89 -8.41
N ILE A 125 36.16 -1.83 -7.86
CA ILE A 125 34.70 -1.66 -7.90
C ILE A 125 34.20 -1.58 -9.32
N ASP A 126 34.91 -0.84 -10.19
CA ASP A 126 34.55 -0.68 -11.60
C ASP A 126 34.55 -2.00 -12.35
N GLY A 127 35.56 -2.83 -12.12
CA GLY A 127 35.65 -4.19 -12.66
C GLY A 127 34.46 -5.04 -12.18
N PHE A 128 34.25 -5.07 -10.87
CA PHE A 128 33.13 -5.84 -10.29
C PHE A 128 31.76 -5.42 -10.83
N ILE A 129 31.50 -4.12 -10.94
CA ILE A 129 30.23 -3.62 -11.50
C ILE A 129 30.12 -3.89 -13.01
N SER A 130 31.24 -3.89 -13.73
CA SER A 130 31.28 -4.24 -15.16
C SER A 130 30.94 -5.71 -15.36
N ASP A 131 31.49 -6.60 -14.52
CA ASP A 131 31.21 -8.03 -14.55
C ASP A 131 29.73 -8.31 -14.29
N LEU A 132 29.16 -7.66 -13.26
CA LEU A 132 27.71 -7.78 -12.98
C LEU A 132 26.83 -7.33 -14.13
N LYS A 133 27.19 -6.25 -14.84
CA LYS A 133 26.45 -5.77 -16.02
C LYS A 133 26.54 -6.71 -17.21
N GLY A 134 27.62 -7.48 -17.31
CA GLY A 134 27.80 -8.46 -18.35
C GLY A 134 27.02 -9.77 -18.15
N GLU A 135 26.46 -9.99 -16.96
CA GLU A 135 25.66 -11.17 -16.67
C GLU A 135 24.24 -11.05 -17.23
N ALA A 136 23.63 -12.19 -17.58
CA ALA A 136 22.29 -12.25 -18.21
C ALA A 136 21.19 -11.59 -17.35
N ALA A 137 21.32 -11.63 -16.01
CA ALA A 137 20.40 -10.97 -15.10
C ALA A 137 20.76 -9.49 -14.83
N GLY A 138 21.95 -9.04 -15.27
CA GLY A 138 22.42 -7.67 -15.11
C GLY A 138 22.34 -7.15 -13.67
N MET A 139 22.02 -5.87 -13.54
CA MET A 139 21.81 -5.20 -12.24
C MET A 139 20.34 -5.07 -11.86
N ASP A 140 19.42 -5.58 -12.67
CA ASP A 140 17.98 -5.43 -12.44
C ASP A 140 17.54 -6.24 -11.22
N GLY A 141 16.78 -5.59 -10.34
CA GLY A 141 16.30 -6.19 -9.11
C GLY A 141 17.36 -6.42 -8.02
N ALA A 142 18.64 -6.11 -8.26
CA ALA A 142 19.72 -6.29 -7.27
C ALA A 142 19.66 -5.23 -6.16
N LEU A 143 19.84 -5.68 -4.91
CA LEU A 143 20.06 -4.85 -3.73
C LEU A 143 21.55 -4.97 -3.34
N PHE A 144 22.20 -3.84 -3.11
CA PHE A 144 23.61 -3.74 -2.75
C PHE A 144 23.73 -3.35 -1.29
N LEU A 145 24.21 -4.26 -0.45
CA LEU A 145 24.54 -4.00 0.94
C LEU A 145 26.05 -3.77 1.06
N ILE A 146 26.43 -2.59 1.48
CA ILE A 146 27.81 -2.17 1.66
C ILE A 146 28.15 -2.25 3.15
N ALA A 147 28.99 -3.20 3.52
CA ALA A 147 29.34 -3.48 4.91
C ALA A 147 30.79 -3.02 5.22
N GLY A 148 30.92 -2.10 6.18
CA GLY A 148 32.23 -1.61 6.64
C GLY A 148 32.72 -2.36 7.87
N HIS A 149 34.00 -2.79 7.83
CA HIS A 149 34.68 -3.51 8.92
C HIS A 149 35.96 -2.82 9.30
N THR A 150 36.37 -2.97 10.55
CA THR A 150 37.65 -2.51 11.10
C THR A 150 38.36 -3.65 11.76
N ASP A 151 39.63 -3.42 12.13
CA ASP A 151 40.31 -4.23 13.14
C ASP A 151 39.90 -3.78 14.55
N ASN A 152 40.41 -4.41 15.58
CA ASN A 152 40.13 -4.11 16.99
C ASN A 152 41.00 -3.00 17.59
N ALA A 153 41.61 -2.16 16.78
CA ALA A 153 42.40 -1.03 17.27
C ALA A 153 41.51 0.19 17.47
N GLY A 154 41.36 0.64 18.72
CA GLY A 154 40.50 1.76 19.10
C GLY A 154 39.28 1.35 19.94
N SER A 155 38.37 2.30 20.19
CA SER A 155 37.11 1.98 20.87
C SER A 155 36.08 1.42 19.89
N GLU A 156 35.13 0.66 20.39
CA GLU A 156 34.03 0.08 19.60
C GLU A 156 33.26 1.17 18.84
N ASP A 157 32.87 2.27 19.52
CA ASP A 157 32.16 3.39 18.88
C ASP A 157 32.98 4.02 17.76
N TYR A 158 34.27 4.21 17.99
CA TYR A 158 35.17 4.73 16.97
C TYR A 158 35.22 3.80 15.74
N ASN A 159 35.37 2.50 15.98
CA ASN A 159 35.45 1.50 14.94
C ASN A 159 34.13 1.37 14.18
N TYR A 160 32.99 1.48 14.87
CA TYR A 160 31.67 1.53 14.22
C TYR A 160 31.58 2.73 13.27
N GLU A 161 31.88 3.94 13.75
CA GLU A 161 31.85 5.16 12.94
C GLU A 161 32.84 5.13 11.76
N LEU A 162 34.04 4.60 11.96
CA LEU A 162 35.03 4.46 10.90
C LEU A 162 34.57 3.48 9.83
N GLY A 163 34.02 2.33 10.22
CA GLY A 163 33.41 1.36 9.31
C GLY A 163 32.26 1.97 8.51
N LYS A 164 31.39 2.74 9.17
CA LYS A 164 30.28 3.44 8.54
C LYS A 164 30.75 4.43 7.48
N LYS A 165 31.72 5.30 7.83
CA LYS A 165 32.28 6.30 6.89
C LYS A 165 32.90 5.64 5.65
N ARG A 166 33.53 4.47 5.79
CA ARG A 166 34.09 3.71 4.68
C ARG A 166 33.03 3.11 3.78
N ALA A 167 31.99 2.50 4.36
CA ALA A 167 30.85 2.00 3.62
C ALA A 167 30.13 3.13 2.85
N ASP A 168 29.93 4.28 3.49
CA ASP A 168 29.31 5.45 2.87
C ASP A 168 30.14 6.03 1.71
N ALA A 169 31.47 5.97 1.79
CA ALA A 169 32.33 6.42 0.68
C ALA A 169 32.17 5.51 -0.55
N VAL A 170 32.07 4.20 -0.37
CA VAL A 170 31.78 3.24 -1.44
C VAL A 170 30.38 3.45 -2.00
N SER A 171 29.37 3.56 -1.14
CA SER A 171 27.98 3.83 -1.53
C SER A 171 27.87 5.10 -2.37
N ARG A 172 28.49 6.19 -1.91
CA ARG A 172 28.52 7.46 -2.66
C ARG A 172 29.13 7.28 -4.04
N TYR A 173 30.22 6.52 -4.15
CA TYR A 173 30.85 6.22 -5.42
C TYR A 173 29.92 5.46 -6.37
N LEU A 174 29.23 4.44 -5.89
CA LEU A 174 28.26 3.65 -6.65
C LEU A 174 27.09 4.53 -7.14
N ILE A 175 26.52 5.34 -6.28
CA ILE A 175 25.38 6.21 -6.61
C ILE A 175 25.80 7.32 -7.60
N THR A 176 26.90 8.04 -7.31
CA THR A 176 27.25 9.23 -8.07
C THR A 176 28.01 8.92 -9.37
N GLN A 177 28.92 7.96 -9.36
CA GLN A 177 29.77 7.64 -10.51
C GLN A 177 29.21 6.48 -11.35
N LYS A 178 28.60 5.48 -10.72
CA LYS A 178 28.01 4.34 -11.44
C LYS A 178 26.53 4.50 -11.74
N LYS A 179 25.92 5.61 -11.25
CA LYS A 179 24.50 5.97 -11.48
C LYS A 179 23.55 4.91 -10.95
N MET A 180 23.92 4.25 -9.85
CA MET A 180 23.04 3.28 -9.20
C MET A 180 21.90 3.99 -8.48
N ASP A 181 20.74 3.34 -8.44
CA ASP A 181 19.58 3.83 -7.71
C ASP A 181 19.88 3.87 -6.20
N PRO A 182 19.79 5.04 -5.55
CA PRO A 182 20.02 5.16 -4.10
C PRO A 182 19.15 4.23 -3.25
N LEU A 183 17.93 3.89 -3.71
CA LEU A 183 17.02 2.98 -3.01
C LEU A 183 17.50 1.52 -3.01
N ARG A 184 18.48 1.20 -3.86
CA ARG A 184 19.07 -0.15 -3.97
C ARG A 184 20.43 -0.27 -3.32
N VAL A 185 20.94 0.79 -2.69
CA VAL A 185 22.26 0.80 -2.03
C VAL A 185 22.09 1.11 -0.56
N VAL A 186 22.36 0.11 0.28
CA VAL A 186 22.25 0.20 1.74
C VAL A 186 23.63 0.10 2.36
N THR A 187 23.93 0.91 3.38
CA THR A 187 25.19 0.88 4.11
C THR A 187 25.00 0.43 5.55
N VAL A 188 25.89 -0.48 6.01
CA VAL A 188 25.94 -0.93 7.39
C VAL A 188 27.39 -0.87 7.88
N SER A 189 27.59 -0.79 9.19
CA SER A 189 28.90 -0.95 9.82
C SER A 189 28.82 -2.08 10.83
N TYR A 190 29.78 -2.96 10.78
CA TYR A 190 30.02 -3.97 11.81
C TYR A 190 31.14 -3.54 12.76
N GLY A 191 31.85 -2.43 12.45
CA GLY A 191 33.03 -2.05 13.22
C GLY A 191 34.02 -3.22 13.35
N GLU A 192 34.43 -3.51 14.55
CA GLU A 192 35.29 -4.64 14.89
C GLU A 192 34.54 -5.94 15.19
N ASN A 193 33.20 -5.91 15.29
CA ASN A 193 32.39 -7.02 15.81
C ASN A 193 32.20 -8.20 14.84
N ALA A 194 32.68 -8.08 13.59
CA ALA A 194 32.62 -9.18 12.62
C ALA A 194 33.98 -9.41 11.94
N PRO A 195 34.98 -9.88 12.68
CA PRO A 195 36.31 -10.15 12.12
C PRO A 195 36.27 -11.35 11.17
N MET A 196 36.97 -11.25 10.04
CA MET A 196 37.16 -12.37 9.11
C MET A 196 38.22 -13.35 9.59
N VAL A 197 39.23 -12.82 10.28
CA VAL A 197 40.34 -13.57 10.87
C VAL A 197 40.68 -12.96 12.23
N GLU A 198 41.48 -13.67 13.04
CA GLU A 198 41.93 -13.14 14.34
C GLU A 198 42.76 -11.86 14.20
N ASN A 199 42.58 -10.93 15.14
CA ASN A 199 43.29 -9.64 15.19
C ASN A 199 44.69 -9.72 15.81
N SER A 200 45.19 -10.92 16.10
CA SER A 200 46.44 -11.16 16.80
C SER A 200 47.70 -10.72 16.02
N SER A 201 47.60 -10.71 14.68
CA SER A 201 48.73 -10.33 13.82
C SER A 201 48.40 -9.05 13.00
N THR A 202 49.46 -8.34 12.56
CA THR A 202 49.30 -7.19 11.65
C THR A 202 48.63 -7.59 10.34
N GLN A 203 48.97 -8.80 9.84
CA GLN A 203 48.32 -9.33 8.63
C GLN A 203 46.85 -9.65 8.87
N GLY A 204 46.48 -10.23 10.02
CA GLY A 204 45.08 -10.49 10.39
C GLY A 204 44.27 -9.19 10.49
N ARG A 205 44.80 -8.21 11.21
CA ARG A 205 44.21 -6.88 11.28
C ARG A 205 44.00 -6.25 9.89
N GLY A 206 45.01 -6.41 9.00
CA GLY A 206 44.91 -5.93 7.64
C GLY A 206 43.73 -6.54 6.86
N LYS A 207 43.45 -7.83 7.03
CA LYS A 207 42.29 -8.51 6.42
C LYS A 207 40.96 -8.09 7.02
N ASN A 208 40.95 -7.74 8.32
CA ASN A 208 39.73 -7.28 8.98
C ASN A 208 39.35 -5.85 8.56
N ARG A 209 40.33 -4.99 8.21
CA ARG A 209 40.10 -3.68 7.63
C ARG A 209 39.63 -3.81 6.18
N ARG A 210 38.34 -3.98 5.97
CA ARG A 210 37.75 -4.21 4.65
C ARG A 210 36.38 -3.54 4.50
N VAL A 211 35.95 -3.39 3.27
CA VAL A 211 34.54 -3.11 2.91
C VAL A 211 34.07 -4.25 2.03
N GLU A 212 32.89 -4.76 2.33
CA GLU A 212 32.24 -5.80 1.54
C GLU A 212 31.08 -5.20 0.76
N ILE A 213 30.95 -5.57 -0.51
CA ILE A 213 29.77 -5.31 -1.31
C ILE A 213 29.05 -6.64 -1.48
N LEU A 214 27.88 -6.75 -0.87
CA LEU A 214 27.02 -7.92 -0.91
C LEU A 214 25.87 -7.64 -1.87
N VAL A 215 25.73 -8.46 -2.90
CA VAL A 215 24.69 -8.34 -3.91
C VAL A 215 23.62 -9.37 -3.62
N TYR A 216 22.43 -8.89 -3.30
CA TYR A 216 21.26 -9.72 -3.08
C TYR A 216 20.33 -9.60 -4.26
N ARG A 217 19.71 -10.70 -4.68
CA ARG A 217 18.65 -10.72 -5.67
C ARG A 217 17.47 -11.51 -5.16
N ASP A 218 16.30 -11.14 -5.68
CA ASP A 218 15.09 -11.92 -5.50
C ASP A 218 15.21 -13.24 -6.28
N GLY A 219 15.12 -14.36 -5.57
CA GLY A 219 15.17 -15.69 -6.16
C GLY A 219 14.05 -15.96 -7.18
N ILE A 220 12.97 -15.16 -7.13
CA ILE A 220 11.85 -15.28 -8.08
C ILE A 220 12.21 -14.63 -9.42
N THR A 221 12.85 -13.46 -9.40
CA THR A 221 13.25 -12.73 -10.62
C THR A 221 14.37 -13.47 -11.37
N SER A 222 15.30 -14.09 -10.64
CA SER A 222 16.38 -14.88 -11.24
C SER A 222 15.87 -16.18 -11.89
N ALA A 223 14.84 -16.81 -11.30
CA ALA A 223 14.20 -17.99 -11.86
C ALA A 223 13.38 -17.66 -13.14
N ALA A 224 12.74 -16.49 -13.18
CA ALA A 224 12.01 -16.02 -14.34
C ALA A 224 12.95 -15.68 -15.52
N ALA A 225 14.13 -15.09 -15.23
CA ALA A 225 15.15 -14.85 -16.25
C ALA A 225 15.79 -16.15 -16.78
N ALA A 226 15.97 -17.14 -15.92
CA ALA A 226 16.45 -18.47 -16.32
C ALA A 226 15.38 -19.27 -17.11
N SER A 227 14.10 -19.06 -16.84
CA SER A 227 12.98 -19.71 -17.54
C SER A 227 12.69 -19.10 -18.92
N SER A 228 13.13 -17.87 -19.19
CA SER A 228 13.05 -17.25 -20.52
C SER A 228 14.19 -17.65 -21.46
N ALA A 229 15.24 -18.30 -20.95
CA ALA A 229 16.21 -19.01 -21.79
C ALA A 229 15.51 -20.24 -22.36
N THR A 230 15.30 -20.26 -23.67
CA THR A 230 14.66 -21.32 -24.47
C THR A 230 14.96 -22.70 -23.90
N PRO A 231 13.94 -23.51 -23.55
CA PRO A 231 14.19 -24.88 -23.11
C PRO A 231 14.98 -25.62 -24.20
N PRO A 232 15.99 -26.42 -23.84
CA PRO A 232 16.65 -27.27 -24.82
C PRO A 232 15.58 -28.11 -25.48
N ALA A 233 15.58 -28.15 -26.82
CA ALA A 233 14.63 -28.90 -27.63
C ALA A 233 14.52 -30.30 -27.04
N GLU A 234 13.31 -30.69 -26.62
CA GLU A 234 13.04 -32.06 -26.19
C GLU A 234 13.52 -33.02 -27.29
N PRO A 235 14.25 -34.09 -26.96
CA PRO A 235 14.56 -35.12 -27.93
C PRO A 235 13.23 -35.68 -28.43
N ARG A 236 12.98 -35.45 -29.73
CA ARG A 236 11.79 -35.91 -30.44
C ARG A 236 11.60 -37.41 -30.12
N ALA A 237 10.59 -37.71 -29.31
CA ALA A 237 10.24 -39.10 -29.01
C ALA A 237 10.10 -39.87 -30.33
N ALA A 238 10.88 -40.95 -30.45
CA ALA A 238 10.83 -41.85 -31.60
C ALA A 238 9.38 -42.34 -31.79
N GLN A 239 8.79 -42.05 -32.91
CA GLN A 239 7.49 -42.59 -33.26
C GLN A 239 7.56 -44.11 -33.25
N PRO A 240 6.61 -44.81 -32.62
CA PRO A 240 6.58 -46.28 -32.72
C PRO A 240 6.41 -46.70 -34.17
N PRO A 241 7.01 -47.82 -34.62
CA PRO A 241 6.96 -48.28 -35.99
C PRO A 241 5.50 -48.55 -36.41
N GLN A 242 5.10 -47.97 -37.55
CA GLN A 242 3.80 -48.20 -38.14
C GLN A 242 3.73 -49.67 -38.60
N GLN A 243 2.74 -50.40 -38.11
CA GLN A 243 2.43 -51.76 -38.57
C GLN A 243 2.00 -51.71 -40.03
N PRO A 244 2.47 -52.66 -40.89
CA PRO A 244 2.02 -52.73 -42.24
C PRO A 244 0.56 -53.18 -42.30
N ALA A 245 -0.21 -52.58 -43.23
CA ALA A 245 -1.61 -52.84 -43.46
C ALA A 245 -1.83 -54.33 -43.86
N GLY A 246 -2.62 -54.98 -42.99
CA GLY A 246 -2.94 -56.41 -43.24
C GLY A 246 -3.67 -56.65 -44.54
N GLU A 247 -3.17 -57.59 -45.29
CA GLU A 247 -3.80 -58.16 -46.49
C GLU A 247 -5.17 -58.77 -46.17
N ARG A 248 -6.18 -58.37 -46.93
CA ARG A 248 -7.51 -58.98 -46.87
C ARG A 248 -7.44 -60.33 -47.57
N PHE A 249 -7.49 -61.39 -46.79
CA PHE A 249 -7.77 -62.70 -47.33
C PHE A 249 -9.25 -62.80 -47.78
N SER A 250 -9.47 -62.93 -49.05
CA SER A 250 -10.74 -63.30 -49.66
C SER A 250 -10.96 -64.81 -49.44
N GLN A 251 -12.03 -65.18 -48.73
CA GLN A 251 -12.51 -66.55 -48.75
C GLN A 251 -13.69 -66.65 -49.70
N ARG A 252 -13.53 -67.62 -50.60
CA ARG A 252 -14.62 -68.30 -51.31
C ARG A 252 -15.26 -69.33 -50.38
#